data_04525f489d09bef81d10b75e7bb6c65c
#
_entry.id   04525f489d09bef81d10b75e7bb6c65c
#
_cell.length_a   1.000
_cell.length_b   1.000
_cell.length_c   1.000
_cell.angle_alpha   90.00
_cell.angle_beta   90.00
_cell.angle_gamma   90.00
#
_symmetry.space_group_name_H-M   'P 1'
#
loop_
_entity.id
_entity.type
_entity.pdbx_description
1 polymer ?
#
loop_
_entity_poly.entity_id
_entity_poly.type
_entity_poly.pdbx_seq_one_letter_code
_entity_poly.pdbx_strand_id
1 'polypeptide(L)'
;MKCFFVLFILAVALIIPWHESQAKGIYYMVKEDGSLCITDIPTSRNYKPYKFEKTINYIRNAMVAFKRDHRSVEEVNAIVSGLCAKYGVDKKLVMAVIDVESGFNAAAVSSAGAQGLMQIMPGTGRDLDLVDPFDPAENIDAGIRYLRYLLDTFPDRRLAVAAYNAGPNAVKKYGGIPPYAETQNYVEKVWARLQHYD
;
A
#
# COMPACT_ATOMS: atom_id res chain seq x y z
N MET A 1 -29.55 -13.27 4.32
CA MET A 1 -30.45 -13.36 3.15
C MET A 1 -30.31 -12.09 2.29
N LYS A 2 -29.11 -11.76 1.78
CA LYS A 2 -28.83 -10.55 0.97
C LYS A 2 -27.78 -10.76 -0.15
N CYS A 3 -27.61 -11.99 -0.65
CA CYS A 3 -26.61 -12.27 -1.71
C CYS A 3 -27.18 -12.85 -3.02
N PHE A 4 -28.50 -12.81 -3.25
CA PHE A 4 -29.10 -13.45 -4.43
C PHE A 4 -29.45 -12.49 -5.59
N PHE A 5 -29.24 -11.18 -5.45
CA PHE A 5 -29.69 -10.20 -6.44
C PHE A 5 -28.63 -9.82 -7.50
N VAL A 6 -27.38 -10.17 -7.31
CA VAL A 6 -26.29 -9.80 -8.26
C VAL A 6 -26.12 -10.83 -9.37
N LEU A 7 -26.53 -12.10 -9.14
CA LEU A 7 -26.34 -13.17 -10.14
C LEU A 7 -27.41 -13.18 -11.24
N PHE A 8 -28.56 -12.51 -11.05
CA PHE A 8 -29.65 -12.52 -12.03
C PHE A 8 -29.47 -11.53 -13.18
N ILE A 9 -28.59 -10.53 -13.03
CA ILE A 9 -28.32 -9.52 -14.07
C ILE A 9 -27.33 -10.04 -15.14
N LEU A 10 -26.49 -11.03 -14.82
CA LEU A 10 -25.51 -11.60 -15.74
C LEU A 10 -26.08 -12.72 -16.65
N ALA A 11 -27.19 -13.33 -16.27
CA ALA A 11 -27.78 -14.44 -17.02
C ALA A 11 -28.73 -13.99 -18.14
N VAL A 12 -29.23 -12.75 -18.11
CA VAL A 12 -30.16 -12.23 -19.14
C VAL A 12 -29.45 -11.64 -20.35
N ALA A 13 -28.15 -11.38 -20.27
CA ALA A 13 -27.37 -10.79 -21.38
C ALA A 13 -26.96 -11.79 -22.49
N LEU A 14 -27.29 -13.09 -22.36
CA LEU A 14 -26.81 -14.12 -23.32
C LEU A 14 -27.87 -14.72 -24.23
N ILE A 15 -29.12 -14.25 -24.20
CA ILE A 15 -30.21 -14.82 -25.04
C ILE A 15 -31.07 -13.73 -25.72
N ILE A 16 -30.46 -12.68 -26.26
CA ILE A 16 -31.20 -11.75 -27.12
C ILE A 16 -30.56 -11.79 -28.51
N PRO A 17 -31.33 -12.15 -29.59
CA PRO A 17 -30.83 -12.12 -30.95
C PRO A 17 -30.49 -10.68 -31.34
N TRP A 18 -29.42 -10.50 -32.11
CA TRP A 18 -28.94 -9.24 -32.65
C TRP A 18 -30.04 -8.59 -33.53
N HIS A 19 -30.95 -7.87 -32.88
CA HIS A 19 -31.66 -6.78 -33.52
C HIS A 19 -30.98 -5.50 -33.04
N GLU A 20 -30.62 -4.63 -33.98
CA GLU A 20 -30.17 -3.26 -33.71
C GLU A 20 -31.20 -2.53 -32.83
N SER A 21 -31.13 -2.72 -31.56
CA SER A 21 -31.83 -1.93 -30.57
C SER A 21 -30.95 -0.70 -30.31
N GLN A 22 -31.45 0.46 -30.79
CA GLN A 22 -30.95 1.75 -30.30
C GLN A 22 -30.79 1.62 -28.78
N ALA A 23 -29.56 1.78 -28.28
CA ALA A 23 -29.25 1.70 -26.87
C ALA A 23 -30.11 2.75 -26.14
N LYS A 24 -31.27 2.32 -25.63
CA LYS A 24 -32.11 3.13 -24.76
C LYS A 24 -31.28 3.43 -23.53
N GLY A 25 -30.97 4.71 -23.33
CA GLY A 25 -30.19 5.14 -22.18
C GLY A 25 -30.88 4.73 -20.88
N ILE A 26 -30.10 4.48 -19.83
CA ILE A 26 -30.65 4.34 -18.48
C ILE A 26 -30.81 5.74 -17.89
N TYR A 27 -31.92 5.97 -17.24
CA TYR A 27 -32.30 7.24 -16.65
C TYR A 27 -32.52 7.04 -15.14
N TYR A 28 -32.28 8.09 -14.36
CA TYR A 28 -32.53 8.08 -12.93
C TYR A 28 -33.27 9.36 -12.48
N MET A 29 -34.01 9.23 -11.40
CA MET A 29 -34.66 10.33 -10.68
C MET A 29 -34.57 10.08 -9.19
N VAL A 30 -34.27 11.14 -8.43
CA VAL A 30 -34.37 11.11 -6.96
C VAL A 30 -35.71 11.73 -6.59
N LYS A 31 -36.57 10.98 -5.88
CA LYS A 31 -37.86 11.47 -5.39
C LYS A 31 -37.68 12.38 -4.18
N GLU A 32 -38.75 13.08 -3.78
CA GLU A 32 -38.75 13.98 -2.62
C GLU A 32 -38.44 13.26 -1.30
N ASP A 33 -38.78 11.97 -1.20
CA ASP A 33 -38.46 11.12 -0.05
C ASP A 33 -37.00 10.58 -0.04
N GLY A 34 -36.17 11.03 -1.03
CA GLY A 34 -34.78 10.59 -1.19
C GLY A 34 -34.63 9.23 -1.89
N SER A 35 -35.69 8.55 -2.26
CA SER A 35 -35.62 7.28 -2.98
C SER A 35 -35.17 7.46 -4.44
N LEU A 36 -34.35 6.49 -4.94
CA LEU A 36 -33.81 6.50 -6.29
C LEU A 36 -34.67 5.62 -7.20
N CYS A 37 -35.19 6.21 -8.28
CA CYS A 37 -35.85 5.48 -9.36
C CYS A 37 -34.91 5.36 -10.55
N ILE A 38 -34.72 4.15 -11.09
CA ILE A 38 -33.93 3.88 -12.30
C ILE A 38 -34.85 3.21 -13.31
N THR A 39 -34.79 3.67 -14.57
CA THR A 39 -35.62 3.15 -15.65
C THR A 39 -34.91 3.33 -17.00
N ASP A 40 -35.24 2.50 -17.97
CA ASP A 40 -34.90 2.65 -19.40
C ASP A 40 -35.98 3.43 -20.19
N ILE A 41 -37.15 3.66 -19.57
CA ILE A 41 -38.28 4.36 -20.15
C ILE A 41 -38.68 5.53 -19.24
N PRO A 42 -38.08 6.73 -19.41
CA PRO A 42 -38.41 7.89 -18.61
C PRO A 42 -39.84 8.38 -18.91
N THR A 43 -40.68 8.42 -17.88
CA THR A 43 -42.11 8.84 -18.00
C THR A 43 -42.31 10.33 -17.71
N SER A 44 -41.26 11.06 -17.29
CA SER A 44 -41.32 12.49 -17.03
C SER A 44 -39.98 13.18 -17.35
N ARG A 45 -40.02 14.54 -17.47
CA ARG A 45 -38.83 15.37 -17.71
C ARG A 45 -37.85 15.42 -16.49
N ASN A 46 -38.25 14.91 -15.34
CA ASN A 46 -37.46 14.93 -14.14
C ASN A 46 -36.39 13.79 -14.12
N TYR A 47 -36.50 12.83 -15.03
CA TYR A 47 -35.49 11.82 -15.20
C TYR A 47 -34.24 12.36 -15.89
N LYS A 48 -33.07 12.10 -15.28
CA LYS A 48 -31.78 12.49 -15.82
C LYS A 48 -31.10 11.27 -16.47
N PRO A 49 -30.40 11.41 -17.60
CA PRO A 49 -29.67 10.31 -18.21
C PRO A 49 -28.53 9.86 -17.29
N TYR A 50 -28.45 8.56 -17.05
CA TYR A 50 -27.37 7.97 -16.27
C TYR A 50 -26.15 7.72 -17.16
N LYS A 51 -25.08 8.47 -16.92
CA LYS A 51 -23.83 8.33 -17.68
C LYS A 51 -22.93 7.28 -17.04
N PHE A 52 -23.00 6.06 -17.53
CA PHE A 52 -22.16 4.95 -17.09
C PHE A 52 -20.65 5.21 -17.25
N GLU A 53 -20.28 6.03 -18.20
CA GLU A 53 -18.88 6.23 -18.59
C GLU A 53 -18.00 6.73 -17.45
N LYS A 54 -18.49 7.68 -16.65
CA LYS A 54 -17.75 8.18 -15.49
C LYS A 54 -17.56 7.13 -14.39
N THR A 55 -18.61 6.34 -14.14
CA THR A 55 -18.58 5.27 -13.12
C THR A 55 -17.68 4.12 -13.56
N ILE A 56 -17.75 3.70 -14.83
CA ILE A 56 -16.87 2.67 -15.40
C ILE A 56 -15.42 3.13 -15.36
N ASN A 57 -15.13 4.38 -15.72
CA ASN A 57 -13.78 4.92 -15.68
C ASN A 57 -13.24 5.01 -14.25
N TYR A 58 -14.09 5.41 -13.29
CA TYR A 58 -13.71 5.41 -11.87
C TYR A 58 -13.39 4.00 -11.37
N ILE A 59 -14.25 3.00 -11.63
CA ILE A 59 -14.04 1.59 -11.27
C ILE A 59 -12.78 1.05 -11.95
N ARG A 60 -12.59 1.31 -13.24
CA ARG A 60 -11.40 0.89 -13.99
C ARG A 60 -10.13 1.46 -13.38
N ASN A 61 -10.11 2.76 -13.08
CA ASN A 61 -8.96 3.42 -12.47
C ASN A 61 -8.68 2.89 -11.06
N ALA A 62 -9.72 2.66 -10.26
CA ALA A 62 -9.60 2.05 -8.94
C ALA A 62 -9.05 0.61 -9.03
N MET A 63 -9.52 -0.20 -9.98
CA MET A 63 -9.01 -1.56 -10.21
C MET A 63 -7.56 -1.58 -10.71
N VAL A 64 -7.17 -0.62 -11.56
CA VAL A 64 -5.77 -0.48 -12.02
C VAL A 64 -4.86 -0.07 -10.86
N ALA A 65 -5.30 0.89 -10.03
CA ALA A 65 -4.56 1.29 -8.84
C ALA A 65 -4.41 0.14 -7.85
N PHE A 66 -5.49 -0.60 -7.57
CA PHE A 66 -5.49 -1.78 -6.70
C PHE A 66 -4.54 -2.87 -7.21
N LYS A 67 -4.56 -3.19 -8.53
CA LYS A 67 -3.65 -4.19 -9.12
C LYS A 67 -2.19 -3.73 -9.08
N ARG A 68 -1.91 -2.43 -9.25
CA ARG A 68 -0.56 -1.88 -9.15
C ARG A 68 -0.01 -1.98 -7.74
N ASP A 69 -0.84 -1.65 -6.74
CA ASP A 69 -0.50 -1.69 -5.33
C ASP A 69 -0.17 -3.14 -4.90
N HIS A 70 -1.05 -4.09 -5.19
CA HIS A 70 -0.80 -5.50 -4.88
C HIS A 70 0.43 -6.07 -5.59
N ARG A 71 0.70 -5.69 -6.84
CA ARG A 71 1.88 -6.16 -7.57
C ARG A 71 3.16 -5.65 -6.92
N SER A 72 3.18 -4.39 -6.48
CA SER A 72 4.35 -3.83 -5.80
C SER A 72 4.66 -4.56 -4.49
N VAL A 73 3.66 -4.92 -3.71
CA VAL A 73 3.85 -5.68 -2.46
C VAL A 73 4.36 -7.10 -2.74
N GLU A 74 3.84 -7.80 -3.75
CA GLU A 74 4.31 -9.14 -4.13
C GLU A 74 5.76 -9.12 -4.63
N GLU A 75 6.12 -8.15 -5.47
CA GLU A 75 7.49 -7.97 -5.95
C GLU A 75 8.45 -7.67 -4.80
N VAL A 76 8.09 -6.75 -3.91
CA VAL A 76 8.87 -6.44 -2.70
C VAL A 76 9.02 -7.68 -1.82
N ASN A 77 7.94 -8.44 -1.60
CA ASN A 77 7.96 -9.66 -0.79
C ASN A 77 8.92 -10.73 -1.35
N ALA A 78 9.01 -10.87 -2.69
CA ALA A 78 9.95 -11.79 -3.34
C ALA A 78 11.41 -11.35 -3.12
N ILE A 79 11.72 -10.06 -3.32
CA ILE A 79 13.05 -9.48 -3.09
C ILE A 79 13.46 -9.65 -1.61
N VAL A 80 12.59 -9.24 -0.69
CA VAL A 80 12.82 -9.36 0.76
C VAL A 80 13.10 -10.80 1.15
N SER A 81 12.36 -11.78 0.62
CA SER A 81 12.56 -13.19 0.94
C SER A 81 13.98 -13.68 0.61
N GLY A 82 14.48 -13.33 -0.58
CA GLY A 82 15.84 -13.69 -1.00
C GLY A 82 16.93 -13.03 -0.16
N LEU A 83 16.78 -11.71 0.08
CA LEU A 83 17.78 -10.93 0.81
C LEU A 83 17.78 -11.26 2.32
N CYS A 84 16.62 -11.50 2.91
CA CYS A 84 16.53 -11.93 4.31
C CYS A 84 17.21 -13.29 4.54
N ALA A 85 17.05 -14.24 3.61
CA ALA A 85 17.78 -15.52 3.67
C ALA A 85 19.28 -15.31 3.55
N LYS A 86 19.74 -14.40 2.67
CA LYS A 86 21.16 -14.07 2.49
C LYS A 86 21.80 -13.46 3.74
N TYR A 87 21.10 -12.55 4.41
CA TYR A 87 21.66 -11.78 5.54
C TYR A 87 21.24 -12.29 6.93
N GLY A 88 20.42 -13.33 7.00
CA GLY A 88 19.94 -13.89 8.29
C GLY A 88 19.07 -12.91 9.08
N VAL A 89 18.23 -12.11 8.39
CA VAL A 89 17.30 -11.16 9.01
C VAL A 89 15.89 -11.70 8.93
N ASP A 90 15.10 -11.47 9.99
CA ASP A 90 13.70 -11.87 10.02
C ASP A 90 12.89 -11.12 8.96
N LYS A 91 12.33 -11.86 8.01
CA LYS A 91 11.52 -11.34 6.92
C LYS A 91 10.33 -10.50 7.41
N LYS A 92 9.64 -10.96 8.46
CA LYS A 92 8.49 -10.27 9.02
C LYS A 92 8.87 -8.89 9.55
N LEU A 93 10.02 -8.79 10.20
CA LEU A 93 10.56 -7.52 10.67
C LEU A 93 10.87 -6.56 9.51
N VAL A 94 11.50 -7.04 8.45
CA VAL A 94 11.81 -6.21 7.27
C VAL A 94 10.53 -5.72 6.60
N MET A 95 9.52 -6.60 6.41
CA MET A 95 8.23 -6.20 5.83
C MET A 95 7.52 -5.15 6.69
N ALA A 96 7.56 -5.30 8.03
CA ALA A 96 6.98 -4.31 8.95
C ALA A 96 7.70 -2.96 8.88
N VAL A 97 9.02 -2.95 8.73
CA VAL A 97 9.81 -1.73 8.54
C VAL A 97 9.43 -1.04 7.22
N ILE A 98 9.40 -1.77 6.09
CA ILE A 98 9.02 -1.21 4.78
C ILE A 98 7.60 -0.62 4.81
N ASP A 99 6.65 -1.31 5.45
CA ASP A 99 5.27 -0.82 5.60
C ASP A 99 5.23 0.52 6.35
N VAL A 100 5.96 0.64 7.45
CA VAL A 100 6.01 1.89 8.25
C VAL A 100 6.77 3.00 7.54
N GLU A 101 7.86 2.69 6.84
CA GLU A 101 8.73 3.67 6.19
C GLU A 101 8.09 4.28 4.94
N SER A 102 7.54 3.47 4.08
CA SER A 102 7.08 3.93 2.76
C SER A 102 5.67 3.49 2.38
N GLY A 103 5.03 2.59 3.14
CA GLY A 103 3.81 1.91 2.70
C GLY A 103 4.01 1.18 1.37
N PHE A 104 5.20 0.58 1.16
CA PHE A 104 5.61 -0.10 -0.08
C PHE A 104 5.77 0.82 -1.31
N ASN A 105 5.90 2.13 -1.12
CA ASN A 105 6.13 3.07 -2.21
C ASN A 105 7.64 3.21 -2.51
N ALA A 106 8.10 2.62 -3.59
CA ALA A 106 9.51 2.68 -4.00
C ALA A 106 9.98 4.12 -4.36
N ALA A 107 9.06 5.01 -4.71
CA ALA A 107 9.38 6.41 -5.05
C ALA A 107 9.21 7.37 -3.86
N ALA A 108 9.05 6.85 -2.63
CA ALA A 108 8.84 7.69 -1.45
C ALA A 108 10.07 8.55 -1.14
N VAL A 109 9.81 9.82 -0.80
CA VAL A 109 10.82 10.75 -0.28
C VAL A 109 10.24 11.45 0.94
N SER A 110 10.90 11.36 2.09
CA SER A 110 10.47 12.07 3.30
C SER A 110 10.83 13.55 3.26
N SER A 111 10.24 14.34 4.14
CA SER A 111 10.60 15.76 4.32
C SER A 111 12.06 15.97 4.75
N ALA A 112 12.67 14.96 5.39
CA ALA A 112 14.08 14.96 5.77
C ALA A 112 15.01 14.46 4.66
N GLY A 113 14.46 13.99 3.53
CA GLY A 113 15.21 13.51 2.37
C GLY A 113 15.55 12.02 2.41
N ALA A 114 14.94 11.22 3.28
CA ALA A 114 15.05 9.77 3.23
C ALA A 114 14.34 9.22 1.99
N GLN A 115 14.87 8.15 1.37
CA GLN A 115 14.50 7.73 0.01
C GLN A 115 14.15 6.24 -0.08
N GLY A 116 13.15 5.93 -0.91
CA GLY A 116 12.79 4.58 -1.33
C GLY A 116 12.03 3.76 -0.29
N LEU A 117 11.95 2.45 -0.51
CA LEU A 117 11.14 1.51 0.26
C LEU A 117 11.50 1.47 1.76
N MET A 118 12.78 1.49 2.07
CA MET A 118 13.30 1.44 3.45
C MET A 118 13.78 2.81 3.95
N GLN A 119 13.45 3.90 3.25
CA GLN A 119 13.72 5.28 3.64
C GLN A 119 15.18 5.52 4.07
N ILE A 120 16.10 5.20 3.18
CA ILE A 120 17.52 5.36 3.45
C ILE A 120 17.92 6.84 3.28
N MET A 121 18.55 7.41 4.31
CA MET A 121 19.13 8.75 4.21
C MET A 121 20.31 8.76 3.23
N PRO A 122 20.49 9.83 2.42
CA PRO A 122 21.58 9.90 1.44
C PRO A 122 22.99 9.70 2.02
N GLY A 123 23.20 10.09 3.28
CA GLY A 123 24.45 9.81 4.02
C GLY A 123 24.67 8.32 4.19
N THR A 124 23.68 7.66 4.79
CA THR A 124 23.71 6.21 5.03
C THR A 124 23.78 5.44 3.70
N GLY A 125 23.09 5.90 2.66
CA GLY A 125 23.15 5.29 1.33
C GLY A 125 24.57 5.27 0.75
N ARG A 126 25.33 6.37 0.89
CA ARG A 126 26.73 6.42 0.49
C ARG A 126 27.61 5.44 1.27
N ASP A 127 27.39 5.33 2.59
CA ASP A 127 28.14 4.40 3.44
C ASP A 127 27.83 2.92 3.11
N LEU A 128 26.70 2.68 2.45
CA LEU A 128 26.22 1.36 2.03
C LEU A 128 26.36 1.10 0.52
N ASP A 129 27.07 1.94 -0.22
CA ASP A 129 27.24 1.84 -1.69
C ASP A 129 25.90 1.75 -2.45
N LEU A 130 24.85 2.42 -1.97
CA LEU A 130 23.55 2.49 -2.63
C LEU A 130 23.62 3.46 -3.80
N VAL A 131 23.46 2.94 -5.03
CA VAL A 131 23.57 3.72 -6.28
C VAL A 131 22.24 4.36 -6.65
N ASP A 132 21.18 3.56 -6.76
CA ASP A 132 19.82 4.04 -7.03
C ASP A 132 18.89 3.78 -5.82
N PRO A 133 18.58 4.82 -5.03
CA PRO A 133 17.72 4.66 -3.87
C PRO A 133 16.25 4.35 -4.20
N PHE A 134 15.86 4.46 -5.48
CA PHE A 134 14.50 4.17 -5.94
C PHE A 134 14.39 2.80 -6.64
N ASP A 135 15.52 2.13 -6.91
CA ASP A 135 15.49 0.72 -7.31
C ASP A 135 15.10 -0.15 -6.11
N PRO A 136 14.03 -0.95 -6.21
CA PRO A 136 13.55 -1.76 -5.09
C PRO A 136 14.60 -2.73 -4.53
N ALA A 137 15.37 -3.39 -5.40
CA ALA A 137 16.32 -4.40 -4.96
C ALA A 137 17.54 -3.76 -4.26
N GLU A 138 18.05 -2.66 -4.79
CA GLU A 138 19.18 -1.94 -4.20
C GLU A 138 18.81 -1.30 -2.86
N ASN A 139 17.63 -0.66 -2.80
CA ASN A 139 17.16 -0.01 -1.57
C ASN A 139 16.92 -1.03 -0.45
N ILE A 140 16.27 -2.15 -0.75
CA ILE A 140 16.01 -3.22 0.22
C ILE A 140 17.33 -3.89 0.65
N ASP A 141 18.26 -4.16 -0.26
CA ASP A 141 19.58 -4.71 0.10
C ASP A 141 20.32 -3.81 1.08
N ALA A 142 20.41 -2.51 0.78
CA ALA A 142 21.06 -1.53 1.65
C ALA A 142 20.35 -1.45 3.02
N GLY A 143 19.02 -1.37 3.03
CA GLY A 143 18.22 -1.30 4.27
C GLY A 143 18.34 -2.54 5.13
N ILE A 144 18.36 -3.75 4.56
CA ILE A 144 18.55 -5.00 5.29
C ILE A 144 19.97 -5.10 5.86
N ARG A 145 21.00 -4.70 5.11
CA ARG A 145 22.39 -4.64 5.63
C ARG A 145 22.50 -3.69 6.82
N TYR A 146 21.89 -2.53 6.73
CA TYR A 146 21.84 -1.58 7.83
C TYR A 146 21.08 -2.13 9.04
N LEU A 147 19.91 -2.72 8.83
CA LEU A 147 19.12 -3.34 9.89
C LEU A 147 19.88 -4.51 10.55
N ARG A 148 20.60 -5.33 9.75
CA ARG A 148 21.45 -6.41 10.27
C ARG A 148 22.54 -5.86 11.20
N TYR A 149 23.25 -4.82 10.73
CA TYR A 149 24.26 -4.14 11.57
C TYR A 149 23.68 -3.65 12.91
N LEU A 150 22.45 -3.09 12.88
CA LEU A 150 21.81 -2.63 14.10
C LEU A 150 21.36 -3.78 15.01
N LEU A 151 20.87 -4.89 14.45
CA LEU A 151 20.53 -6.09 15.20
C LEU A 151 21.76 -6.76 15.85
N ASP A 152 22.93 -6.66 15.23
CA ASP A 152 24.19 -7.11 15.80
C ASP A 152 24.70 -6.16 16.88
N THR A 153 24.42 -4.87 16.75
CA THR A 153 24.86 -3.84 17.71
C THR A 153 23.99 -3.82 18.97
N PHE A 154 22.69 -4.09 18.84
CA PHE A 154 21.72 -4.03 19.92
C PHE A 154 21.03 -5.39 20.11
N PRO A 155 21.28 -6.10 21.26
CA PRO A 155 20.68 -7.42 21.52
C PRO A 155 19.14 -7.39 21.58
N ASP A 156 18.56 -6.29 22.03
CA ASP A 156 17.11 -6.07 22.02
C ASP A 156 16.67 -5.55 20.63
N ARG A 157 15.80 -6.31 19.97
CA ARG A 157 15.25 -5.97 18.66
C ARG A 157 14.52 -4.62 18.66
N ARG A 158 13.89 -4.23 19.78
CA ARG A 158 13.22 -2.92 19.90
C ARG A 158 14.23 -1.78 19.87
N LEU A 159 15.42 -1.98 20.47
CA LEU A 159 16.50 -1.01 20.42
C LEU A 159 17.11 -0.91 19.02
N ALA A 160 17.25 -2.04 18.31
CA ALA A 160 17.69 -2.03 16.92
C ALA A 160 16.72 -1.25 16.01
N VAL A 161 15.41 -1.45 16.19
CA VAL A 161 14.36 -0.70 15.46
C VAL A 161 14.38 0.79 15.85
N ALA A 162 14.55 1.11 17.12
CA ALA A 162 14.71 2.50 17.55
C ALA A 162 15.96 3.16 16.94
N ALA A 163 17.06 2.41 16.85
CA ALA A 163 18.30 2.87 16.24
C ALA A 163 18.19 3.05 14.72
N TYR A 164 17.33 2.29 14.05
CA TYR A 164 17.04 2.47 12.64
C TYR A 164 16.46 3.87 12.36
N ASN A 165 15.52 4.31 13.20
CA ASN A 165 14.88 5.63 13.06
C ASN A 165 15.74 6.76 13.66
N ALA A 166 16.22 6.63 14.90
CA ALA A 166 16.89 7.72 15.62
C ALA A 166 18.42 7.75 15.41
N GLY A 167 18.97 6.72 14.79
CA GLY A 167 20.41 6.50 14.71
C GLY A 167 20.99 5.78 15.95
N PRO A 168 22.03 4.94 15.77
CA PRO A 168 22.62 4.14 16.84
C PRO A 168 23.24 4.99 17.98
N ASN A 169 23.75 6.18 17.65
CA ASN A 169 24.35 7.07 18.65
C ASN A 169 23.30 7.62 19.64
N ALA A 170 22.09 7.88 19.21
CA ALA A 170 21.01 8.32 20.08
C ALA A 170 20.64 7.19 21.08
N VAL A 171 20.45 5.96 20.59
CA VAL A 171 20.13 4.80 21.43
C VAL A 171 21.24 4.52 22.46
N LYS A 172 22.50 4.57 22.03
CA LYS A 172 23.67 4.44 22.95
C LYS A 172 23.71 5.54 23.99
N LYS A 173 23.50 6.80 23.61
CA LYS A 173 23.49 7.97 24.48
C LYS A 173 22.44 7.85 25.59
N TYR A 174 21.24 7.38 25.26
CA TYR A 174 20.16 7.25 26.24
C TYR A 174 20.12 5.88 26.96
N GLY A 175 20.94 4.93 26.53
CA GLY A 175 20.93 3.57 27.08
C GLY A 175 19.61 2.82 26.87
N GLY A 176 18.83 3.24 25.87
CA GLY A 176 17.48 2.73 25.58
C GLY A 176 16.82 3.46 24.41
N ILE A 177 15.51 3.29 24.25
CA ILE A 177 14.73 4.03 23.25
C ILE A 177 14.79 5.52 23.63
N PRO A 178 15.30 6.40 22.74
CA PRO A 178 15.39 7.82 23.04
C PRO A 178 14.00 8.43 23.35
N PRO A 179 13.91 9.46 24.21
CA PRO A 179 12.66 10.12 24.56
C PRO A 179 12.20 11.07 23.44
N TYR A 180 12.33 10.62 22.20
CA TYR A 180 11.81 11.31 21.00
C TYR A 180 10.44 10.72 20.67
N ALA A 181 9.39 11.54 20.66
CA ALA A 181 8.03 11.10 20.37
C ALA A 181 7.93 10.36 19.02
N GLU A 182 8.67 10.83 18.01
CA GLU A 182 8.75 10.20 16.71
C GLU A 182 9.29 8.76 16.81
N THR A 183 10.43 8.57 17.49
CA THR A 183 11.08 7.26 17.61
C THR A 183 10.26 6.29 18.45
N GLN A 184 9.65 6.75 19.54
CA GLN A 184 8.76 5.93 20.36
C GLN A 184 7.55 5.45 19.53
N ASN A 185 6.90 6.36 18.82
CA ASN A 185 5.78 6.03 17.93
C ASN A 185 6.22 5.10 16.78
N TYR A 186 7.42 5.29 16.25
CA TYR A 186 7.97 4.43 15.18
C TYR A 186 8.10 2.98 15.65
N VAL A 187 8.72 2.77 16.82
CA VAL A 187 8.89 1.43 17.39
C VAL A 187 7.54 0.75 17.60
N GLU A 188 6.55 1.45 18.16
CA GLU A 188 5.20 0.88 18.36
C GLU A 188 4.50 0.56 17.03
N LYS A 189 4.65 1.42 16.02
CA LYS A 189 4.10 1.13 14.67
C LYS A 189 4.72 -0.12 14.05
N VAL A 190 6.05 -0.24 14.07
CA VAL A 190 6.74 -1.42 13.53
C VAL A 190 6.29 -2.68 14.27
N TRP A 191 6.16 -2.64 15.61
CA TRP A 191 5.68 -3.78 16.39
C TRP A 191 4.23 -4.16 16.08
N ALA A 192 3.35 -3.18 15.93
CA ALA A 192 1.97 -3.42 15.52
C ALA A 192 1.90 -4.05 14.12
N ARG A 193 2.72 -3.59 13.17
CA ARG A 193 2.79 -4.17 11.82
C ARG A 193 3.37 -5.58 11.81
N LEU A 194 4.35 -5.85 12.65
CA LEU A 194 4.95 -7.18 12.77
C LEU A 194 3.89 -8.28 13.03
N GLN A 195 2.90 -7.98 13.86
CA GLN A 195 1.79 -8.91 14.18
C GLN A 195 0.89 -9.24 12.97
N HIS A 196 0.88 -8.40 11.93
CA HIS A 196 0.09 -8.64 10.70
C HIS A 196 0.78 -9.62 9.75
N TYR A 197 2.07 -9.87 9.96
CA TYR A 197 2.88 -10.80 9.15
C TYR A 197 3.09 -12.16 9.85
N ASP A 198 2.43 -12.38 11.01
CA ASP A 198 2.48 -13.64 11.79
C ASP A 198 1.62 -14.76 11.19
#